data_564cf6b72ce61b299d66a5be8bb20428
#
_entry.id   564cf6b72ce61b299d66a5be8bb20428
#
_cell.length_a   1.000
_cell.length_b   1.000
_cell.length_c   1.000
_cell.angle_alpha   90.00
_cell.angle_beta   90.00
_cell.angle_gamma   90.00
#
_symmetry.space_group_name_H-M   'P 1'
#
loop_
_entity.id
_entity.type
_entity.pdbx_description
1 polymer ?
#
loop_
_entity_poly.entity_id
_entity_poly.type
_entity_poly.pdbx_seq_one_letter_code
_entity_poly.pdbx_strand_id
1 'polypeptide(L)'
;MAVKKITKRWLYNSFGVILVILVALEFVIAFSIKDYYYGSVERVVFSQAETVSGLLSKYSSEETGDYEEYFRGIVTTFEKRNIMELMVMDEQGSVILTSSGFLPEEGSLSPDCAEAMEASDKTAEFIGEHNGEKIMSVTVVPEGGTQSFCAFRLVTSLEKVDSQVLFLIVATSLVVIAILFFVVVSGSYFINSIVIPVGQIGDAAKKIAEGDFKTRLDPKTDDEIGDLCETINYMADELGATERMKNDFISSVSHELRTPLTAIKGWAEMLEDSSKDNSIDNVTLERGMGVIIGETERLSVMVEELLDFSRLQSGRMILQPMKLDIIAELSEAVLTFEQRVIREKKHLFYEESDDIIPVMGDKNRLRQVFVNIIDNAIKYSDEGDSVTISALRGKNGFVDIIIKDTGIGIPADQLEKVKTKFFKGNATRRGSGIGLAVVDEIVKMHGGEILLDSIEGEGTTVTIRLPIDK
;
A
#
# COMPACT_ATOMS: atom_id res chain seq x y z
N MET A 1 6.03 9.08 12.76
CA MET A 1 7.30 8.49 13.26
C MET A 1 7.90 7.42 12.33
N ALA A 2 7.08 6.59 11.68
CA ALA A 2 7.53 5.55 10.73
C ALA A 2 8.22 6.10 9.47
N VAL A 3 7.71 7.17 8.89
CA VAL A 3 8.25 7.81 7.67
C VAL A 3 9.70 8.25 7.87
N LYS A 4 10.05 8.84 9.03
CA LYS A 4 11.43 9.26 9.33
C LYS A 4 12.42 8.08 9.37
N LYS A 5 11.98 6.88 9.80
CA LYS A 5 12.84 5.69 9.85
C LYS A 5 13.12 5.14 8.44
N ILE A 6 12.12 5.07 7.56
CA ILE A 6 12.28 4.58 6.18
C ILE A 6 13.14 5.54 5.38
N THR A 7 12.89 6.85 5.44
CA THR A 7 13.69 7.89 4.77
C THR A 7 15.15 7.85 5.21
N LYS A 8 15.40 7.72 6.53
CA LYS A 8 16.74 7.61 7.09
C LYS A 8 17.45 6.33 6.62
N ARG A 9 16.72 5.21 6.59
CA ARG A 9 17.25 3.92 6.11
C ARG A 9 17.58 3.95 4.62
N TRP A 10 16.74 4.58 3.81
CA TRP A 10 16.99 4.79 2.38
C TRP A 10 18.23 5.67 2.16
N LEU A 11 18.34 6.79 2.87
CA LEU A 11 19.49 7.69 2.76
C LEU A 11 20.82 6.98 3.03
N TYR A 12 20.91 6.17 4.09
CA TYR A 12 22.14 5.46 4.43
C TYR A 12 22.40 4.23 3.54
N ASN A 13 21.40 3.42 3.23
CA ASN A 13 21.62 2.15 2.54
C ASN A 13 21.66 2.29 1.01
N SER A 14 20.99 3.28 0.43
CA SER A 14 20.95 3.44 -1.03
C SER A 14 21.81 4.62 -1.47
N PHE A 15 21.50 5.82 -1.01
CA PHE A 15 22.26 7.00 -1.42
C PHE A 15 23.71 6.97 -0.95
N GLY A 16 23.95 6.59 0.32
CA GLY A 16 25.32 6.50 0.88
C GLY A 16 26.19 5.48 0.15
N VAL A 17 25.64 4.32 -0.19
CA VAL A 17 26.37 3.28 -0.95
C VAL A 17 26.68 3.74 -2.36
N ILE A 18 25.71 4.35 -3.07
CA ILE A 18 25.92 4.89 -4.42
C ILE A 18 27.00 5.98 -4.41
N LEU A 19 26.96 6.88 -3.42
CA LEU A 19 27.97 7.94 -3.27
C LEU A 19 29.38 7.35 -3.11
N VAL A 20 29.55 6.38 -2.22
CA VAL A 20 30.85 5.73 -2.00
C VAL A 20 31.36 5.04 -3.26
N ILE A 21 30.46 4.32 -3.96
CA ILE A 21 30.84 3.64 -5.23
C ILE A 21 31.26 4.65 -6.29
N LEU A 22 30.50 5.74 -6.48
CA LEU A 22 30.82 6.76 -7.48
C LEU A 22 32.13 7.48 -7.18
N VAL A 23 32.40 7.81 -5.91
CA VAL A 23 33.65 8.44 -5.50
C VAL A 23 34.85 7.48 -5.70
N ALA A 24 34.69 6.20 -5.36
CA ALA A 24 35.72 5.20 -5.59
C ALA A 24 35.97 5.00 -7.09
N LEU A 25 34.93 4.95 -7.89
CA LEU A 25 35.04 4.83 -9.35
C LEU A 25 35.72 6.04 -9.97
N GLU A 26 35.39 7.25 -9.56
CA GLU A 26 36.02 8.49 -10.01
C GLU A 26 37.52 8.49 -9.71
N PHE A 27 37.89 8.04 -8.49
CA PHE A 27 39.29 7.91 -8.11
C PHE A 27 40.04 6.91 -9.01
N VAL A 28 39.47 5.75 -9.30
CA VAL A 28 40.06 4.73 -10.19
C VAL A 28 40.21 5.27 -11.63
N ILE A 29 39.17 5.96 -12.13
CA ILE A 29 39.22 6.55 -13.48
C ILE A 29 40.28 7.63 -13.55
N ALA A 30 40.38 8.55 -12.59
CA ALA A 30 41.34 9.62 -12.57
C ALA A 30 42.78 9.06 -12.52
N PHE A 31 43.02 8.03 -11.68
CA PHE A 31 44.29 7.34 -11.62
C PHE A 31 44.65 6.66 -12.96
N SER A 32 43.69 5.94 -13.56
CA SER A 32 43.92 5.25 -14.84
C SER A 32 44.18 6.20 -16.00
N ILE A 33 43.49 7.36 -16.06
CA ILE A 33 43.70 8.39 -17.05
C ILE A 33 45.14 8.93 -16.93
N LYS A 34 45.55 9.28 -15.70
CA LYS A 34 46.89 9.79 -15.44
C LYS A 34 47.96 8.78 -15.85
N ASP A 35 47.84 7.54 -15.38
CA ASP A 35 48.77 6.46 -15.68
C ASP A 35 48.89 6.20 -17.20
N TYR A 36 47.76 6.14 -17.90
CA TYR A 36 47.74 5.95 -19.35
C TYR A 36 48.47 7.04 -20.11
N TYR A 37 48.17 8.31 -19.80
CA TYR A 37 48.76 9.45 -20.53
C TYR A 37 50.24 9.61 -20.21
N TYR A 38 50.62 9.53 -18.94
CA TYR A 38 52.05 9.62 -18.53
C TYR A 38 52.86 8.45 -19.08
N GLY A 39 52.38 7.22 -18.93
CA GLY A 39 53.06 6.05 -19.49
C GLY A 39 53.10 6.03 -21.01
N SER A 40 52.16 6.75 -21.69
CA SER A 40 52.26 6.95 -23.15
C SER A 40 53.43 7.86 -23.53
N VAL A 41 53.63 8.97 -22.81
CA VAL A 41 54.74 9.90 -23.03
C VAL A 41 56.04 9.21 -22.74
N GLU A 42 56.15 8.52 -21.61
CA GLU A 42 57.33 7.74 -21.18
C GLU A 42 57.77 6.77 -22.29
N ARG A 43 56.83 5.93 -22.79
CA ARG A 43 57.15 4.98 -23.89
C ARG A 43 57.67 5.68 -25.13
N VAL A 44 57.14 6.86 -25.48
CA VAL A 44 57.61 7.62 -26.66
C VAL A 44 59.02 8.16 -26.43
N VAL A 45 59.31 8.70 -25.25
CA VAL A 45 60.63 9.25 -24.92
C VAL A 45 61.66 8.12 -24.87
N PHE A 46 61.35 7.00 -24.21
CA PHE A 46 62.26 5.83 -24.16
C PHE A 46 62.52 5.24 -25.55
N SER A 47 61.47 5.07 -26.39
CA SER A 47 61.68 4.57 -27.76
C SER A 47 62.57 5.48 -28.61
N GLN A 48 62.49 6.81 -28.38
CA GLN A 48 63.41 7.74 -29.04
C GLN A 48 64.82 7.68 -28.46
N ALA A 49 64.95 7.51 -27.16
CA ALA A 49 66.26 7.31 -26.49
C ALA A 49 66.94 6.05 -27.00
N GLU A 50 66.25 4.93 -27.13
CA GLU A 50 66.80 3.71 -27.76
C GLU A 50 67.17 3.93 -29.21
N THR A 51 66.39 4.70 -29.99
CA THR A 51 66.70 5.01 -31.40
C THR A 51 68.00 5.80 -31.50
N VAL A 52 68.20 6.87 -30.66
CA VAL A 52 69.37 7.68 -30.62
C VAL A 52 70.58 6.85 -30.14
N SER A 53 70.42 6.07 -29.07
CA SER A 53 71.44 5.17 -28.56
C SER A 53 71.87 4.13 -29.60
N GLY A 54 70.96 3.53 -30.33
CA GLY A 54 71.21 2.58 -31.41
C GLY A 54 71.98 3.20 -32.63
N LEU A 55 71.73 4.49 -32.92
CA LEU A 55 72.52 5.20 -33.92
C LEU A 55 73.97 5.45 -33.45
N LEU A 56 74.13 5.85 -32.21
CA LEU A 56 75.41 6.12 -31.63
C LEU A 56 76.27 4.85 -31.46
N SER A 57 75.71 3.72 -31.07
CA SER A 57 76.40 2.45 -30.90
C SER A 57 76.98 1.88 -32.18
N LYS A 58 76.42 2.17 -33.35
CA LYS A 58 76.95 1.77 -34.65
C LYS A 58 78.24 2.50 -34.99
N TYR A 59 78.44 3.71 -34.51
CA TYR A 59 79.60 4.55 -34.78
C TYR A 59 80.73 4.35 -33.74
N SER A 60 80.47 3.93 -32.54
CA SER A 60 81.47 3.68 -31.50
C SER A 60 82.41 2.50 -31.82
N SER A 61 82.03 1.66 -32.81
CA SER A 61 82.84 0.49 -33.24
C SER A 61 83.78 0.74 -34.43
N GLU A 62 83.71 1.89 -35.08
CA GLU A 62 84.59 2.25 -36.19
C GLU A 62 85.35 3.53 -35.89
N GLU A 63 86.73 3.40 -35.81
CA GLU A 63 87.79 4.36 -35.62
C GLU A 63 87.49 5.87 -35.33
N THR A 64 87.91 6.29 -34.19
CA THR A 64 88.41 7.45 -33.52
C THR A 64 88.67 8.75 -34.32
N GLY A 65 87.69 9.37 -34.90
CA GLY A 65 87.90 10.75 -35.41
C GLY A 65 86.62 11.57 -35.49
N ASP A 66 85.52 10.91 -35.61
CA ASP A 66 84.24 11.57 -36.06
C ASP A 66 83.05 11.38 -35.06
N TYR A 67 83.28 10.82 -33.87
CA TYR A 67 82.15 10.56 -32.92
C TYR A 67 81.42 11.85 -32.52
N GLU A 68 82.16 12.88 -32.17
CA GLU A 68 81.61 14.16 -31.77
C GLU A 68 80.89 14.86 -32.94
N GLU A 69 81.43 14.82 -34.16
CA GLU A 69 80.82 15.41 -35.38
C GLU A 69 79.59 14.63 -35.77
N TYR A 70 79.64 13.31 -35.73
CA TYR A 70 78.47 12.45 -35.94
C TYR A 70 77.36 12.70 -34.94
N PHE A 71 77.69 12.75 -33.63
CA PHE A 71 76.72 13.05 -32.59
C PHE A 71 76.11 14.45 -32.75
N ARG A 72 76.91 15.45 -33.07
CA ARG A 72 76.48 16.81 -33.43
C ARG A 72 75.53 16.79 -34.63
N GLY A 73 75.78 15.95 -35.62
CA GLY A 73 74.89 15.72 -36.75
C GLY A 73 73.55 15.18 -36.35
N ILE A 74 73.50 14.16 -35.49
CA ILE A 74 72.21 13.60 -34.95
C ILE A 74 71.41 14.67 -34.22
N VAL A 75 72.09 15.46 -33.37
CA VAL A 75 71.34 16.51 -32.59
C VAL A 75 70.83 17.61 -33.47
N THR A 76 71.60 18.08 -34.46
CA THR A 76 71.15 19.16 -35.35
C THR A 76 70.11 18.75 -36.36
N THR A 77 70.04 17.46 -36.73
CA THR A 77 68.99 16.87 -37.62
C THR A 77 67.83 16.18 -36.93
N PHE A 78 67.73 16.33 -35.60
CA PHE A 78 66.70 15.66 -34.83
C PHE A 78 65.31 16.06 -35.27
N GLU A 79 64.57 15.13 -35.85
CA GLU A 79 63.25 15.41 -36.52
C GLU A 79 62.16 15.76 -35.53
N LYS A 80 62.17 15.19 -34.30
CA LYS A 80 61.10 15.35 -33.31
C LYS A 80 61.30 16.56 -32.40
N ARG A 81 62.10 17.54 -32.74
CA ARG A 81 62.40 18.76 -31.96
C ARG A 81 61.13 19.57 -31.57
N ASN A 82 59.98 19.33 -32.22
CA ASN A 82 58.71 19.99 -31.92
C ASN A 82 58.00 19.35 -30.72
N ILE A 83 58.37 18.14 -30.31
CA ILE A 83 57.72 17.35 -29.26
C ILE A 83 58.62 17.17 -28.07
N MET A 84 59.92 16.96 -28.35
CA MET A 84 60.95 16.71 -27.35
C MET A 84 62.27 17.38 -27.79
N GLU A 85 63.09 17.72 -26.80
CA GLU A 85 64.40 18.29 -27.01
C GLU A 85 65.46 17.24 -26.74
N LEU A 86 66.42 17.12 -27.67
CA LEU A 86 67.63 16.29 -27.49
C LEU A 86 68.75 17.18 -27.03
N MET A 87 69.31 16.90 -25.87
CA MET A 87 70.42 17.61 -25.23
C MET A 87 71.62 16.68 -25.09
N VAL A 88 72.84 17.19 -25.29
CA VAL A 88 74.11 16.48 -25.05
C VAL A 88 74.79 17.10 -23.86
N MET A 89 75.37 16.24 -23.02
CA MET A 89 75.97 16.62 -21.74
C MET A 89 77.38 16.11 -21.66
N ASP A 90 78.24 16.86 -20.93
CA ASP A 90 79.54 16.46 -20.53
C ASP A 90 79.63 15.55 -19.29
N GLU A 91 80.80 15.12 -18.86
CA GLU A 91 80.95 14.31 -17.64
C GLU A 91 80.50 15.01 -16.35
N GLN A 92 80.46 16.34 -16.35
CA GLN A 92 79.95 17.14 -15.23
C GLN A 92 78.40 17.30 -15.26
N GLY A 93 77.73 16.77 -16.29
CA GLY A 93 76.23 16.92 -16.46
C GLY A 93 75.86 18.28 -17.01
N SER A 94 76.78 19.10 -17.51
CA SER A 94 76.54 20.38 -18.13
C SER A 94 76.07 20.19 -19.59
N VAL A 95 75.04 20.87 -20.03
CA VAL A 95 74.45 20.76 -21.39
C VAL A 95 75.37 21.57 -22.33
N ILE A 96 75.94 20.90 -23.31
CA ILE A 96 76.85 21.51 -24.31
C ILE A 96 76.27 21.73 -25.69
N LEU A 97 75.22 20.98 -26.01
CA LEU A 97 74.54 21.09 -27.32
C LEU A 97 73.07 20.70 -27.14
N THR A 98 72.16 21.41 -27.83
CA THR A 98 70.77 21.10 -27.87
C THR A 98 70.19 21.08 -29.28
N SER A 99 69.14 20.30 -29.52
CA SER A 99 68.50 20.22 -30.83
C SER A 99 67.69 21.50 -31.16
N SER A 100 67.37 22.32 -30.20
CA SER A 100 66.75 23.65 -30.40
C SER A 100 67.75 24.75 -30.71
N GLY A 101 69.05 24.51 -30.34
CA GLY A 101 70.11 25.50 -30.45
C GLY A 101 70.18 26.47 -29.27
N PHE A 102 69.25 26.37 -28.30
CA PHE A 102 69.24 27.18 -27.08
C PHE A 102 69.90 26.39 -25.94
N LEU A 103 70.99 26.88 -25.40
CA LEU A 103 71.60 26.29 -24.21
C LEU A 103 70.89 26.77 -22.94
N PRO A 104 70.60 25.87 -21.99
CA PRO A 104 70.07 26.29 -20.70
C PRO A 104 71.07 27.14 -19.91
N GLU A 105 70.56 27.92 -18.93
CA GLU A 105 71.43 28.77 -18.09
C GLU A 105 72.52 27.94 -17.36
N GLU A 106 73.73 28.46 -17.30
CA GLU A 106 74.89 27.78 -16.65
C GLU A 106 74.52 27.44 -15.17
N GLY A 107 74.63 26.16 -14.85
CA GLY A 107 74.56 25.64 -13.48
C GLY A 107 73.33 24.78 -13.20
N SER A 108 72.48 24.51 -14.16
CA SER A 108 71.37 23.53 -13.98
C SER A 108 71.91 22.09 -14.23
N LEU A 109 72.52 21.51 -13.22
CA LEU A 109 72.81 20.06 -13.22
C LEU A 109 71.52 19.28 -13.34
N SER A 110 71.46 18.42 -14.36
CA SER A 110 70.34 17.52 -14.52
C SER A 110 70.36 16.41 -13.46
N PRO A 111 69.42 16.29 -12.61
CA PRO A 111 69.43 15.28 -11.51
C PRO A 111 69.54 13.84 -12.05
N ASP A 112 69.01 13.57 -13.22
CA ASP A 112 68.99 12.28 -13.91
C ASP A 112 70.33 11.91 -14.56
N CYS A 113 71.27 12.88 -14.75
CA CYS A 113 72.56 12.60 -15.31
C CYS A 113 73.46 11.77 -14.37
N ALA A 114 73.56 12.17 -13.10
CA ALA A 114 74.28 11.43 -12.09
C ALA A 114 73.70 10.02 -11.88
N GLU A 115 72.38 9.90 -11.85
CA GLU A 115 71.68 8.61 -11.70
C GLU A 115 71.94 7.68 -12.91
N ALA A 116 71.96 8.20 -14.14
CA ALA A 116 72.21 7.45 -15.35
C ALA A 116 73.68 6.94 -15.37
N MET A 117 74.61 7.73 -14.88
CA MET A 117 76.09 7.32 -14.80
C MET A 117 76.29 6.16 -13.86
N GLU A 118 75.54 6.10 -12.74
CA GLU A 118 75.62 5.04 -11.71
C GLU A 118 74.80 3.82 -12.04
N ALA A 119 73.68 3.97 -12.83
CA ALA A 119 72.79 2.91 -13.19
C ALA A 119 73.47 1.78 -13.99
N SER A 120 73.04 0.54 -13.77
CA SER A 120 73.58 -0.63 -14.44
C SER A 120 73.25 -0.69 -15.94
N ASP A 121 72.15 -0.13 -16.35
CA ASP A 121 71.64 0.00 -17.73
C ASP A 121 72.03 1.34 -18.37
N LYS A 122 72.76 2.17 -17.63
CA LYS A 122 73.21 3.48 -18.12
C LYS A 122 72.07 4.40 -18.53
N THR A 123 70.87 4.25 -17.93
CA THR A 123 69.73 5.02 -18.24
C THR A 123 69.08 5.50 -16.93
N ALA A 124 68.59 6.73 -16.91
CA ALA A 124 67.82 7.28 -15.82
C ALA A 124 66.60 8.10 -16.35
N GLU A 125 65.51 8.05 -15.62
CA GLU A 125 64.30 8.82 -15.91
C GLU A 125 64.09 9.88 -14.82
N PHE A 126 63.59 11.05 -15.24
CA PHE A 126 63.25 12.10 -14.31
C PHE A 126 61.91 12.73 -14.70
N ILE A 127 60.98 12.79 -13.72
CA ILE A 127 59.74 13.54 -13.82
C ILE A 127 59.78 14.61 -12.75
N GLY A 128 59.84 15.86 -13.17
CA GLY A 128 59.91 16.98 -12.25
C GLY A 128 59.63 18.31 -12.88
N GLU A 129 59.83 19.38 -12.13
CA GLU A 129 59.65 20.74 -12.58
C GLU A 129 61.05 21.34 -12.94
N HIS A 130 61.14 21.93 -14.11
CA HIS A 130 62.30 22.66 -14.57
C HIS A 130 61.87 24.00 -15.14
N ASN A 131 62.40 25.09 -14.61
CA ASN A 131 62.07 26.47 -14.98
C ASN A 131 60.55 26.78 -14.96
N GLY A 132 59.81 26.19 -14.00
CA GLY A 132 58.35 26.40 -13.85
C GLY A 132 57.51 25.55 -14.82
N GLU A 133 58.14 24.69 -15.60
CA GLU A 133 57.45 23.77 -16.52
C GLU A 133 57.70 22.31 -16.06
N LYS A 134 56.62 21.53 -16.03
CA LYS A 134 56.70 20.12 -15.69
C LYS A 134 57.17 19.33 -16.90
N ILE A 135 58.27 18.62 -16.71
CA ILE A 135 58.93 17.87 -17.77
C ILE A 135 59.11 16.40 -17.42
N MET A 136 59.24 15.59 -18.44
CA MET A 136 59.73 14.23 -18.36
C MET A 136 61.00 14.16 -19.18
N SER A 137 62.03 13.54 -18.61
CA SER A 137 63.29 13.34 -19.33
C SER A 137 63.82 11.92 -19.13
N VAL A 138 64.53 11.47 -20.14
CA VAL A 138 65.30 10.21 -20.11
C VAL A 138 66.76 10.54 -20.52
N THR A 139 67.68 10.23 -19.62
CA THR A 139 69.13 10.40 -19.84
C THR A 139 69.75 9.04 -20.09
N VAL A 140 70.54 8.97 -21.10
CA VAL A 140 71.29 7.76 -21.49
C VAL A 140 72.81 8.07 -21.65
N VAL A 141 73.64 7.19 -21.09
CA VAL A 141 75.08 7.24 -21.26
C VAL A 141 75.51 6.21 -22.32
N PRO A 142 75.71 6.62 -23.57
CA PRO A 142 76.08 5.71 -24.66
C PRO A 142 77.43 5.08 -24.50
N GLU A 143 77.61 3.86 -25.03
CA GLU A 143 78.94 3.24 -25.12
C GLU A 143 79.79 3.99 -26.10
N GLY A 144 81.07 4.36 -25.71
CA GLY A 144 81.98 5.08 -26.53
C GLY A 144 81.93 6.61 -26.47
N GLY A 145 81.23 7.18 -25.48
CA GLY A 145 81.18 8.62 -25.23
C GLY A 145 82.53 9.21 -24.89
N THR A 146 82.79 10.47 -25.27
CA THR A 146 84.03 11.24 -24.94
C THR A 146 83.77 12.10 -23.70
N GLN A 147 84.81 12.70 -23.10
CA GLN A 147 84.63 13.59 -21.95
C GLN A 147 83.69 14.76 -22.23
N SER A 148 83.64 15.26 -23.46
CA SER A 148 82.76 16.37 -23.88
C SER A 148 81.35 15.90 -24.30
N PHE A 149 81.22 14.67 -24.78
CA PHE A 149 79.93 14.06 -25.25
C PHE A 149 79.67 12.76 -24.50
N CYS A 150 79.44 12.89 -23.19
CA CYS A 150 79.33 11.78 -22.27
C CYS A 150 77.91 11.16 -22.23
N ALA A 151 76.90 11.97 -22.23
CA ALA A 151 75.50 11.53 -22.13
C ALA A 151 74.60 12.36 -23.04
N PHE A 152 73.43 11.81 -23.36
CA PHE A 152 72.35 12.59 -23.96
C PHE A 152 71.10 12.47 -23.14
N ARG A 153 70.27 13.52 -23.20
CA ARG A 153 69.03 13.66 -22.51
C ARG A 153 67.92 14.03 -23.49
N LEU A 154 66.81 13.28 -23.48
CA LEU A 154 65.61 13.65 -24.16
C LEU A 154 64.62 14.24 -23.15
N VAL A 155 64.15 15.46 -23.42
CA VAL A 155 63.27 16.20 -22.53
C VAL A 155 61.95 16.52 -23.26
N THR A 156 60.83 16.28 -22.62
CA THR A 156 59.53 16.67 -23.17
C THR A 156 58.67 17.36 -22.10
N SER A 157 57.91 18.36 -22.53
CA SER A 157 56.98 19.06 -21.68
C SER A 157 55.72 18.22 -21.41
N LEU A 158 55.29 18.20 -20.15
CA LEU A 158 54.07 17.52 -19.73
C LEU A 158 52.88 18.48 -19.68
N GLU A 159 53.01 19.77 -19.97
CA GLU A 159 51.96 20.77 -19.82
C GLU A 159 50.68 20.43 -20.63
N LYS A 160 50.87 20.00 -21.89
CA LYS A 160 49.74 19.57 -22.74
C LYS A 160 49.07 18.31 -22.21
N VAL A 161 49.88 17.39 -21.65
CA VAL A 161 49.38 16.15 -21.05
C VAL A 161 48.60 16.45 -19.80
N ASP A 162 49.15 17.29 -18.91
CA ASP A 162 48.47 17.70 -17.69
C ASP A 162 47.16 18.44 -18.00
N SER A 163 47.13 19.31 -19.02
CA SER A 163 45.91 19.96 -19.49
C SER A 163 44.85 18.96 -19.99
N GLN A 164 45.25 17.93 -20.75
CA GLN A 164 44.35 16.90 -21.25
C GLN A 164 43.84 16.00 -20.10
N VAL A 165 44.71 15.59 -19.19
CA VAL A 165 44.33 14.81 -18.00
C VAL A 165 43.35 15.60 -17.14
N LEU A 166 43.64 16.88 -16.87
CA LEU A 166 42.73 17.75 -16.11
C LEU A 166 41.39 17.89 -16.80
N PHE A 167 41.36 18.13 -18.11
CA PHE A 167 40.09 18.23 -18.86
C PHE A 167 39.28 16.96 -18.75
N LEU A 168 39.86 15.78 -18.89
CA LEU A 168 39.17 14.50 -18.77
C LEU A 168 38.67 14.24 -17.34
N ILE A 169 39.48 14.56 -16.32
CA ILE A 169 39.05 14.42 -14.92
C ILE A 169 37.85 15.35 -14.62
N VAL A 170 37.89 16.59 -15.07
CA VAL A 170 36.78 17.53 -14.91
C VAL A 170 35.52 17.04 -15.65
N ALA A 171 35.67 16.50 -16.86
CA ALA A 171 34.54 15.98 -17.65
C ALA A 171 33.90 14.76 -16.95
N THR A 172 34.71 13.82 -16.43
CA THR A 172 34.19 12.65 -15.68
C THR A 172 33.53 13.07 -14.37
N SER A 173 34.12 14.03 -13.65
CA SER A 173 33.55 14.59 -12.42
C SER A 173 32.19 15.26 -12.66
N LEU A 174 32.01 15.98 -13.78
CA LEU A 174 30.71 16.54 -14.14
C LEU A 174 29.65 15.47 -14.40
N VAL A 175 30.03 14.34 -15.01
CA VAL A 175 29.13 13.19 -15.21
C VAL A 175 28.72 12.59 -13.86
N VAL A 176 29.67 12.40 -12.95
CA VAL A 176 29.40 11.90 -11.59
C VAL A 176 28.44 12.82 -10.84
N ILE A 177 28.65 14.14 -10.91
CA ILE A 177 27.76 15.14 -10.30
C ILE A 177 26.36 15.06 -10.90
N ALA A 178 26.23 14.92 -12.22
CA ALA A 178 24.94 14.78 -12.89
C ALA A 178 24.19 13.52 -12.43
N ILE A 179 24.89 12.38 -12.29
CA ILE A 179 24.32 11.14 -11.76
C ILE A 179 23.84 11.34 -10.33
N LEU A 180 24.65 11.94 -9.46
CA LEU A 180 24.26 12.23 -8.08
C LEU A 180 23.03 13.14 -8.00
N PHE A 181 22.96 14.16 -8.85
CA PHE A 181 21.79 15.03 -8.93
C PHE A 181 20.52 14.24 -9.30
N PHE A 182 20.60 13.37 -10.31
CA PHE A 182 19.49 12.52 -10.70
C PHE A 182 19.05 11.56 -9.60
N VAL A 183 19.98 10.97 -8.86
CA VAL A 183 19.69 10.08 -7.73
C VAL A 183 18.97 10.82 -6.62
N VAL A 184 19.39 12.06 -6.31
CA VAL A 184 18.71 12.90 -5.29
C VAL A 184 17.29 13.28 -5.71
N VAL A 185 17.11 13.72 -6.96
CA VAL A 185 15.78 14.10 -7.48
C VAL A 185 14.85 12.90 -7.52
N SER A 186 15.30 11.76 -8.06
CA SER A 186 14.51 10.52 -8.12
C SER A 186 14.15 10.02 -6.71
N GLY A 187 15.10 10.06 -5.78
CA GLY A 187 14.85 9.67 -4.38
C GLY A 187 13.87 10.58 -3.67
N SER A 188 13.93 11.89 -3.91
CA SER A 188 12.95 12.84 -3.38
C SER A 188 11.55 12.58 -3.93
N TYR A 189 11.44 12.33 -5.22
CA TYR A 189 10.18 11.96 -5.87
C TYR A 189 9.60 10.69 -5.26
N PHE A 190 10.39 9.63 -5.13
CA PHE A 190 9.97 8.36 -4.52
C PHE A 190 9.46 8.53 -3.08
N ILE A 191 10.17 9.33 -2.28
CA ILE A 191 9.75 9.59 -0.89
C ILE A 191 8.40 10.30 -0.84
N ASN A 192 8.21 11.32 -1.67
CA ASN A 192 6.99 12.13 -1.65
C ASN A 192 5.80 11.42 -2.28
N SER A 193 6.02 10.63 -3.34
CA SER A 193 4.93 9.98 -4.09
C SER A 193 4.53 8.62 -3.51
N ILE A 194 5.43 7.93 -2.79
CA ILE A 194 5.13 6.57 -2.29
C ILE A 194 5.29 6.49 -0.78
N VAL A 195 6.45 6.85 -0.22
CA VAL A 195 6.75 6.58 1.19
C VAL A 195 5.86 7.35 2.14
N ILE A 196 5.63 8.64 1.85
CA ILE A 196 4.79 9.51 2.70
C ILE A 196 3.31 9.07 2.62
N PRO A 197 2.69 8.88 1.44
CA PRO A 197 1.31 8.41 1.35
C PRO A 197 1.07 7.06 2.02
N VAL A 198 1.94 6.07 1.79
CA VAL A 198 1.85 4.76 2.46
C VAL A 198 1.92 4.89 3.98
N GLY A 199 2.77 5.80 4.49
CA GLY A 199 2.81 6.11 5.90
C GLY A 199 1.50 6.71 6.43
N GLN A 200 0.87 7.62 5.68
CA GLN A 200 -0.43 8.21 6.01
C GLN A 200 -1.55 7.18 6.03
N ILE A 201 -1.56 6.26 5.05
CA ILE A 201 -2.49 5.13 4.99
C ILE A 201 -2.35 4.25 6.24
N GLY A 202 -1.12 3.93 6.63
CA GLY A 202 -0.86 3.14 7.85
C GLY A 202 -1.36 3.82 9.12
N ASP A 203 -1.15 5.13 9.24
CA ASP A 203 -1.63 5.90 10.40
C ASP A 203 -3.17 6.01 10.42
N ALA A 204 -3.82 6.17 9.25
CA ALA A 204 -5.27 6.18 9.13
C ALA A 204 -5.89 4.81 9.47
N ALA A 205 -5.32 3.73 8.93
CA ALA A 205 -5.75 2.37 9.24
C ALA A 205 -5.66 2.06 10.74
N LYS A 206 -4.64 2.57 11.41
CA LYS A 206 -4.51 2.43 12.87
C LYS A 206 -5.61 3.18 13.63
N LYS A 207 -5.94 4.42 13.23
CA LYS A 207 -7.03 5.17 13.84
C LYS A 207 -8.39 4.50 13.64
N ILE A 208 -8.62 3.96 12.43
CA ILE A 208 -9.84 3.19 12.13
C ILE A 208 -9.93 1.96 13.03
N ALA A 209 -8.83 1.22 13.22
CA ALA A 209 -8.76 0.08 14.12
C ALA A 209 -8.99 0.46 15.61
N GLU A 210 -8.64 1.67 16.00
CA GLU A 210 -8.91 2.23 17.33
C GLU A 210 -10.35 2.76 17.49
N GLY A 211 -11.18 2.67 16.41
CA GLY A 211 -12.60 3.06 16.43
C GLY A 211 -12.90 4.45 15.86
N ASP A 212 -11.91 5.17 15.36
CA ASP A 212 -12.14 6.44 14.67
C ASP A 212 -12.52 6.20 13.19
N PHE A 213 -13.75 5.80 12.96
CA PHE A 213 -14.29 5.55 11.62
C PHE A 213 -14.57 6.83 10.81
N LYS A 214 -14.31 8.02 11.37
CA LYS A 214 -14.49 9.31 10.67
C LYS A 214 -13.22 9.73 9.94
N THR A 215 -12.08 9.16 10.28
CA THR A 215 -10.82 9.42 9.56
C THR A 215 -10.98 9.09 8.09
N ARG A 216 -10.55 10.03 7.22
CA ARG A 216 -10.53 9.84 5.76
C ARG A 216 -9.18 10.21 5.20
N LEU A 217 -8.80 9.49 4.15
CA LEU A 217 -7.64 9.75 3.31
C LEU A 217 -8.10 10.51 2.06
N ASP A 218 -7.31 11.49 1.65
CA ASP A 218 -7.53 12.22 0.41
C ASP A 218 -6.70 11.58 -0.70
N PRO A 219 -7.31 10.91 -1.70
CA PRO A 219 -6.59 10.32 -2.81
C PRO A 219 -6.03 11.45 -3.68
N LYS A 220 -4.70 11.67 -3.60
CA LYS A 220 -4.02 12.76 -4.33
C LYS A 220 -3.55 12.35 -5.71
N THR A 221 -3.51 11.07 -5.99
CA THR A 221 -3.00 10.46 -7.22
C THR A 221 -4.03 9.50 -7.78
N ASP A 222 -4.06 9.38 -9.10
CA ASP A 222 -4.89 8.43 -9.84
C ASP A 222 -4.03 7.20 -10.19
N ASP A 223 -3.53 6.53 -9.16
CA ASP A 223 -2.66 5.36 -9.22
C ASP A 223 -3.05 4.33 -8.13
N GLU A 224 -2.28 3.25 -7.99
CA GLU A 224 -2.53 2.18 -7.01
C GLU A 224 -2.53 2.69 -5.55
N ILE A 225 -1.86 3.82 -5.28
CA ILE A 225 -1.88 4.45 -3.96
C ILE A 225 -3.21 5.19 -3.74
N GLY A 226 -3.75 5.82 -4.78
CA GLY A 226 -5.08 6.42 -4.78
C GLY A 226 -6.17 5.37 -4.54
N ASP A 227 -6.14 4.27 -5.30
CA ASP A 227 -7.07 3.13 -5.14
C ASP A 227 -7.02 2.55 -3.72
N LEU A 228 -5.82 2.46 -3.15
CA LEU A 228 -5.65 2.00 -1.76
C LEU A 228 -6.28 2.97 -0.75
N CYS A 229 -6.17 4.28 -0.97
CA CYS A 229 -6.84 5.28 -0.14
C CYS A 229 -8.37 5.12 -0.19
N GLU A 230 -8.94 4.93 -1.36
CA GLU A 230 -10.38 4.71 -1.54
C GLU A 230 -10.83 3.42 -0.87
N THR A 231 -10.07 2.34 -1.02
CA THR A 231 -10.36 1.04 -0.36
C THR A 231 -10.39 1.19 1.17
N ILE A 232 -9.44 1.90 1.76
CA ILE A 232 -9.40 2.16 3.20
C ILE A 232 -10.57 3.06 3.64
N ASN A 233 -10.94 4.06 2.84
CA ASN A 233 -12.10 4.90 3.11
C ASN A 233 -13.40 4.09 3.08
N TYR A 234 -13.59 3.23 2.06
CA TYR A 234 -14.72 2.32 1.96
C TYR A 234 -14.80 1.38 3.18
N MET A 235 -13.68 0.79 3.57
CA MET A 235 -13.62 -0.06 4.78
C MET A 235 -14.03 0.72 6.05
N ALA A 236 -13.60 1.97 6.17
CA ALA A 236 -13.99 2.82 7.31
C ALA A 236 -15.49 3.11 7.32
N ASP A 237 -16.12 3.32 6.14
CA ASP A 237 -17.56 3.52 6.01
C ASP A 237 -18.35 2.29 6.45
N GLU A 238 -17.97 1.09 5.98
CA GLU A 238 -18.60 -0.18 6.32
C GLU A 238 -18.47 -0.50 7.82
N LEU A 239 -17.27 -0.33 8.39
CA LEU A 239 -17.06 -0.54 9.82
C LEU A 239 -17.85 0.47 10.66
N GLY A 240 -17.87 1.74 10.24
CA GLY A 240 -18.64 2.78 10.90
C GLY A 240 -20.15 2.55 10.82
N ALA A 241 -20.66 2.03 9.70
CA ALA A 241 -22.06 1.65 9.55
C ALA A 241 -22.42 0.48 10.48
N THR A 242 -21.56 -0.54 10.51
CA THR A 242 -21.72 -1.71 11.39
C THR A 242 -21.74 -1.32 12.88
N GLU A 243 -20.82 -0.46 13.30
CA GLU A 243 -20.76 -0.01 14.71
C GLU A 243 -21.98 0.86 15.08
N ARG A 244 -22.42 1.72 14.18
CA ARG A 244 -23.68 2.48 14.39
C ARG A 244 -24.87 1.55 14.55
N MET A 245 -25.05 0.57 13.64
CA MET A 245 -26.12 -0.42 13.74
C MET A 245 -26.08 -1.19 15.05
N LYS A 246 -24.92 -1.58 15.52
CA LYS A 246 -24.73 -2.25 16.81
C LYS A 246 -25.14 -1.37 17.99
N ASN A 247 -24.78 -0.09 17.99
CA ASN A 247 -25.10 0.84 19.06
C ASN A 247 -26.60 1.17 19.08
N ASP A 248 -27.23 1.36 17.91
CA ASP A 248 -28.67 1.56 17.75
C ASP A 248 -29.46 0.35 18.24
N PHE A 249 -28.95 -0.88 17.95
CA PHE A 249 -29.51 -2.13 18.49
C PHE A 249 -29.50 -2.16 19.99
N ILE A 250 -28.32 -1.95 20.62
CA ILE A 250 -28.20 -1.99 22.10
C ILE A 250 -29.14 -0.97 22.74
N SER A 251 -29.22 0.23 22.16
CA SER A 251 -30.11 1.30 22.62
C SER A 251 -31.57 0.91 22.52
N SER A 252 -31.99 0.40 21.33
CA SER A 252 -33.39 -0.02 21.08
C SER A 252 -33.82 -1.15 22.00
N VAL A 253 -32.96 -2.20 22.11
CA VAL A 253 -33.28 -3.34 23.03
C VAL A 253 -33.39 -2.88 24.47
N SER A 254 -32.46 -2.01 24.92
CA SER A 254 -32.51 -1.48 26.29
C SER A 254 -33.77 -0.72 26.58
N HIS A 255 -34.27 0.05 25.60
CA HIS A 255 -35.52 0.81 25.72
C HIS A 255 -36.73 -0.12 25.74
N GLU A 256 -36.79 -1.09 24.82
CA GLU A 256 -37.90 -2.04 24.71
C GLU A 256 -38.02 -3.00 25.92
N LEU A 257 -36.90 -3.33 26.56
CA LEU A 257 -36.86 -4.09 27.81
C LEU A 257 -37.28 -3.26 29.03
N ARG A 258 -36.88 -1.97 29.06
CA ARG A 258 -37.17 -1.11 30.22
C ARG A 258 -38.66 -0.82 30.40
N THR A 259 -39.38 -0.62 29.31
CA THR A 259 -40.83 -0.27 29.36
C THR A 259 -41.67 -1.35 30.07
N PRO A 260 -41.64 -2.63 29.63
CA PRO A 260 -42.41 -3.68 30.32
C PRO A 260 -41.94 -3.93 31.75
N LEU A 261 -40.62 -3.86 32.00
CA LEU A 261 -40.08 -3.98 33.37
C LEU A 261 -40.64 -2.89 34.29
N THR A 262 -40.73 -1.65 33.81
CA THR A 262 -41.29 -0.52 34.58
C THR A 262 -42.76 -0.75 34.87
N ALA A 263 -43.52 -1.26 33.89
CA ALA A 263 -44.95 -1.58 34.08
C ALA A 263 -45.16 -2.74 35.12
N ILE A 264 -44.37 -3.83 34.98
CA ILE A 264 -44.43 -4.94 35.92
C ILE A 264 -44.10 -4.47 37.35
N LYS A 265 -43.00 -3.69 37.47
CA LYS A 265 -42.58 -3.19 38.77
C LYS A 265 -43.62 -2.26 39.38
N GLY A 266 -44.14 -1.30 38.60
CA GLY A 266 -45.14 -0.34 39.08
C GLY A 266 -46.42 -1.02 39.55
N TRP A 267 -46.96 -2.00 38.81
CA TRP A 267 -48.13 -2.77 39.23
C TRP A 267 -47.81 -3.65 40.42
N ALA A 268 -46.67 -4.31 40.52
CA ALA A 268 -46.26 -5.11 41.65
C ALA A 268 -46.14 -4.27 42.94
N GLU A 269 -45.50 -3.10 42.89
CA GLU A 269 -45.41 -2.15 44.01
C GLU A 269 -46.79 -1.66 44.45
N MET A 270 -47.65 -1.29 43.49
CA MET A 270 -49.03 -0.85 43.77
C MET A 270 -49.87 -1.94 44.43
N LEU A 271 -49.78 -3.19 43.94
CA LEU A 271 -50.47 -4.32 44.51
C LEU A 271 -49.94 -4.69 45.95
N GLU A 272 -48.62 -4.57 46.16
CA GLU A 272 -47.99 -4.80 47.46
C GLU A 272 -48.48 -3.74 48.49
N ASP A 273 -48.44 -2.45 48.14
CA ASP A 273 -48.85 -1.39 49.06
C ASP A 273 -50.35 -1.43 49.37
N SER A 274 -51.18 -1.67 48.36
CA SER A 274 -52.63 -1.79 48.55
C SER A 274 -53.01 -3.06 49.35
N SER A 275 -52.22 -4.12 49.31
CA SER A 275 -52.34 -5.31 50.12
C SER A 275 -52.10 -5.03 51.60
N LYS A 276 -51.13 -4.14 51.94
CA LYS A 276 -50.84 -3.74 53.32
C LYS A 276 -51.99 -3.01 53.99
N ASP A 277 -52.73 -2.21 53.22
CA ASP A 277 -53.88 -1.41 53.71
C ASP A 277 -55.23 -2.10 53.63
N ASN A 278 -55.27 -3.36 53.21
CA ASN A 278 -56.54 -4.12 52.96
C ASN A 278 -57.54 -3.40 52.07
N SER A 279 -57.06 -2.51 51.15
CA SER A 279 -57.86 -1.60 50.30
C SER A 279 -58.00 -2.06 48.85
N ILE A 280 -57.50 -3.23 48.48
CA ILE A 280 -57.54 -3.76 47.10
C ILE A 280 -58.96 -4.31 46.81
N ASP A 281 -59.53 -3.84 45.73
CA ASP A 281 -60.71 -4.46 45.10
C ASP A 281 -60.28 -5.57 44.12
N ASN A 282 -61.09 -6.59 43.96
CA ASN A 282 -60.81 -7.72 43.10
C ASN A 282 -60.55 -7.31 41.63
N VAL A 283 -61.16 -6.24 41.14
CA VAL A 283 -61.02 -5.75 39.80
C VAL A 283 -59.61 -5.16 39.57
N THR A 284 -59.12 -4.39 40.55
CA THR A 284 -57.75 -3.82 40.49
C THR A 284 -56.68 -4.92 40.62
N LEU A 285 -56.94 -5.93 41.46
CA LEU A 285 -56.06 -7.09 41.59
C LEU A 285 -55.97 -7.89 40.27
N GLU A 286 -57.12 -8.26 39.69
CA GLU A 286 -57.15 -8.98 38.41
C GLU A 286 -56.49 -8.19 37.29
N ARG A 287 -56.73 -6.88 37.20
CA ARG A 287 -56.13 -6.01 36.21
C ARG A 287 -54.62 -5.91 36.37
N GLY A 288 -54.13 -5.72 37.57
CA GLY A 288 -52.71 -5.64 37.87
C GLY A 288 -51.97 -6.93 37.57
N MET A 289 -52.53 -8.06 38.01
CA MET A 289 -51.99 -9.39 37.70
C MET A 289 -52.02 -9.66 36.18
N GLY A 290 -53.07 -9.29 35.50
CA GLY A 290 -53.18 -9.42 34.03
C GLY A 290 -52.08 -8.64 33.29
N VAL A 291 -51.79 -7.41 33.75
CA VAL A 291 -50.69 -6.60 33.16
C VAL A 291 -49.31 -7.25 33.42
N ILE A 292 -49.07 -7.70 34.65
CA ILE A 292 -47.82 -8.36 35.02
C ILE A 292 -47.59 -9.62 34.19
N ILE A 293 -48.61 -10.48 34.05
CA ILE A 293 -48.53 -11.70 33.24
C ILE A 293 -48.27 -11.33 31.75
N GLY A 294 -49.07 -10.41 31.19
CA GLY A 294 -48.94 -10.03 29.79
C GLY A 294 -47.60 -9.41 29.45
N GLU A 295 -47.07 -8.54 30.31
CA GLU A 295 -45.72 -7.95 30.06
C GLU A 295 -44.59 -8.96 30.28
N THR A 296 -44.76 -9.97 31.16
CA THR A 296 -43.79 -11.06 31.33
C THR A 296 -43.76 -11.98 30.11
N GLU A 297 -44.94 -12.36 29.56
CA GLU A 297 -45.03 -13.14 28.31
C GLU A 297 -44.37 -12.38 27.15
N ARG A 298 -44.61 -11.09 27.05
CA ARG A 298 -44.02 -10.22 26.04
C ARG A 298 -42.48 -10.17 26.16
N LEU A 299 -41.96 -10.06 27.37
CA LEU A 299 -40.52 -10.10 27.61
C LEU A 299 -39.91 -11.46 27.19
N SER A 300 -40.60 -12.56 27.46
CA SER A 300 -40.14 -13.91 27.07
C SER A 300 -40.04 -14.02 25.54
N VAL A 301 -41.05 -13.57 24.79
CA VAL A 301 -41.01 -13.56 23.33
C VAL A 301 -39.87 -12.68 22.81
N MET A 302 -39.67 -11.49 23.38
CA MET A 302 -38.56 -10.59 22.98
C MET A 302 -37.18 -11.21 23.22
N VAL A 303 -36.99 -11.90 24.34
CA VAL A 303 -35.71 -12.61 24.64
C VAL A 303 -35.47 -13.71 23.62
N GLU A 304 -36.52 -14.48 23.24
CA GLU A 304 -36.40 -15.51 22.20
C GLU A 304 -36.04 -14.90 20.82
N GLU A 305 -36.70 -13.79 20.41
CA GLU A 305 -36.32 -13.06 19.19
C GLU A 305 -34.90 -12.59 19.19
N LEU A 306 -34.39 -12.09 20.33
CA LEU A 306 -32.98 -11.67 20.49
C LEU A 306 -31.98 -12.83 20.39
N LEU A 307 -32.35 -13.99 21.00
CA LEU A 307 -31.52 -15.20 20.91
C LEU A 307 -31.46 -15.74 19.47
N ASP A 308 -32.63 -15.79 18.80
CA ASP A 308 -32.67 -16.20 17.40
C ASP A 308 -31.91 -15.25 16.49
N PHE A 309 -32.02 -13.95 16.71
CA PHE A 309 -31.19 -12.95 16.01
C PHE A 309 -29.70 -13.14 16.24
N SER A 310 -29.28 -13.38 17.49
CA SER A 310 -27.88 -13.67 17.85
C SER A 310 -27.37 -14.94 17.17
N ARG A 311 -28.18 -15.99 17.07
CA ARG A 311 -27.82 -17.23 16.37
C ARG A 311 -27.68 -17.00 14.85
N LEU A 312 -28.56 -16.20 14.26
CA LEU A 312 -28.49 -15.81 12.85
C LEU A 312 -27.23 -15.00 12.55
N GLN A 313 -26.92 -13.99 13.37
CA GLN A 313 -25.74 -13.14 13.20
C GLN A 313 -24.42 -13.94 13.27
N SER A 314 -24.37 -14.94 14.15
CA SER A 314 -23.19 -15.78 14.32
C SER A 314 -23.07 -16.93 13.31
N GLY A 315 -24.01 -17.07 12.38
CA GLY A 315 -24.08 -18.19 11.44
C GLY A 315 -24.31 -19.55 12.12
N ARG A 316 -24.80 -19.53 13.38
CA ARG A 316 -25.00 -20.75 14.19
C ARG A 316 -26.42 -21.30 14.11
N MET A 317 -27.31 -20.65 13.37
CA MET A 317 -28.65 -21.19 13.14
C MET A 317 -28.53 -22.36 12.17
N ILE A 318 -28.93 -23.53 12.62
CA ILE A 318 -28.95 -24.77 11.84
C ILE A 318 -30.42 -25.17 11.67
N LEU A 319 -30.89 -25.30 10.42
CA LEU A 319 -32.22 -25.81 10.13
C LEU A 319 -32.28 -27.31 10.34
N GLN A 320 -33.45 -27.80 10.75
CA GLN A 320 -33.78 -29.22 10.80
C GLN A 320 -34.81 -29.52 9.72
N PRO A 321 -34.43 -29.61 8.45
CA PRO A 321 -35.38 -29.76 7.36
C PRO A 321 -36.06 -31.12 7.37
N MET A 322 -37.37 -31.11 7.21
CA MET A 322 -38.19 -32.29 7.04
C MET A 322 -39.22 -32.04 5.93
N LYS A 323 -39.75 -33.09 5.37
CA LYS A 323 -40.85 -32.96 4.40
C LYS A 323 -42.14 -32.64 5.17
N LEU A 324 -42.77 -31.53 4.81
CA LEU A 324 -43.98 -31.04 5.47
C LEU A 324 -44.97 -30.51 4.42
N ASP A 325 -46.24 -30.49 4.78
CA ASP A 325 -47.26 -29.83 3.99
C ASP A 325 -47.39 -28.37 4.47
N ILE A 326 -47.00 -27.43 3.56
CA ILE A 326 -46.95 -26.01 3.93
C ILE A 326 -48.32 -25.42 4.20
N ILE A 327 -49.39 -25.99 3.57
CA ILE A 327 -50.81 -25.56 3.82
C ILE A 327 -51.21 -25.90 5.24
N ALA A 328 -50.94 -27.13 5.70
CA ALA A 328 -51.22 -27.53 7.08
C ALA A 328 -50.50 -26.64 8.12
N GLU A 329 -49.20 -26.31 7.90
CA GLU A 329 -48.46 -25.42 8.80
C GLU A 329 -48.97 -23.99 8.78
N LEU A 330 -49.43 -23.50 7.62
CA LEU A 330 -50.05 -22.17 7.50
C LEU A 330 -51.41 -22.13 8.22
N SER A 331 -52.25 -23.15 8.04
CA SER A 331 -53.53 -23.28 8.71
C SER A 331 -53.40 -23.29 10.25
N GLU A 332 -52.43 -24.06 10.79
CA GLU A 332 -52.11 -24.06 12.23
C GLU A 332 -51.67 -22.66 12.73
N ALA A 333 -50.92 -21.91 11.93
CA ALA A 333 -50.53 -20.56 12.30
C ALA A 333 -51.73 -19.58 12.28
N VAL A 334 -52.58 -19.67 11.29
CA VAL A 334 -53.83 -18.82 11.19
C VAL A 334 -54.73 -19.03 12.38
N LEU A 335 -54.99 -20.30 12.77
CA LEU A 335 -55.87 -20.64 13.89
C LEU A 335 -55.44 -19.97 15.21
N THR A 336 -54.17 -19.71 15.43
CA THR A 336 -53.68 -19.04 16.65
C THR A 336 -54.13 -17.60 16.77
N PHE A 337 -54.58 -16.97 15.67
CA PHE A 337 -55.00 -15.55 15.65
C PHE A 337 -56.52 -15.34 15.65
N GLU A 338 -57.33 -16.36 15.44
CA GLU A 338 -58.80 -16.20 15.32
C GLU A 338 -59.43 -15.46 16.50
N GLN A 339 -59.16 -15.88 17.72
CA GLN A 339 -59.74 -15.26 18.92
C GLN A 339 -59.25 -13.82 19.12
N ARG A 340 -57.99 -13.55 18.76
CA ARG A 340 -57.41 -12.20 18.88
C ARG A 340 -58.05 -11.23 17.89
N VAL A 341 -58.25 -11.64 16.66
CA VAL A 341 -58.87 -10.82 15.60
C VAL A 341 -60.29 -10.46 15.96
N ILE A 342 -61.08 -11.41 16.49
CA ILE A 342 -62.44 -11.15 17.00
C ILE A 342 -62.43 -10.13 18.15
N ARG A 343 -61.53 -10.28 19.10
CA ARG A 343 -61.37 -9.37 20.24
C ARG A 343 -60.98 -7.96 19.81
N GLU A 344 -60.12 -7.85 18.76
CA GLU A 344 -59.67 -6.58 18.20
C GLU A 344 -60.62 -6.02 17.13
N LYS A 345 -61.75 -6.67 16.87
CA LYS A 345 -62.81 -6.30 15.89
C LYS A 345 -62.22 -6.09 14.48
N LYS A 346 -61.33 -6.97 14.06
CA LYS A 346 -60.76 -7.04 12.71
C LYS A 346 -61.33 -8.23 11.96
N HIS A 347 -61.04 -8.30 10.66
CA HIS A 347 -61.51 -9.41 9.83
C HIS A 347 -60.31 -10.23 9.34
N LEU A 348 -60.35 -11.57 9.54
CA LEU A 348 -59.38 -12.50 9.06
C LEU A 348 -60.00 -13.42 8.02
N PHE A 349 -59.51 -13.37 6.79
CA PHE A 349 -59.95 -14.24 5.71
C PHE A 349 -58.82 -15.19 5.35
N TYR A 350 -59.11 -16.47 5.45
CA TYR A 350 -58.17 -17.52 5.01
C TYR A 350 -58.78 -18.27 3.85
N GLU A 351 -58.14 -18.17 2.67
CA GLU A 351 -58.51 -18.92 1.49
C GLU A 351 -57.80 -20.27 1.55
N GLU A 352 -58.44 -21.25 2.22
CA GLU A 352 -57.89 -22.57 2.40
C GLU A 352 -57.81 -23.32 1.06
N SER A 353 -56.66 -23.94 0.78
CA SER A 353 -56.47 -24.76 -0.41
C SER A 353 -56.58 -26.24 -0.03
N ASP A 354 -57.35 -27.00 -0.80
CA ASP A 354 -57.43 -28.46 -0.65
C ASP A 354 -56.16 -29.18 -1.14
N ASP A 355 -55.22 -28.46 -1.77
CA ASP A 355 -54.01 -29.01 -2.32
C ASP A 355 -52.97 -29.29 -1.24
N ILE A 356 -52.39 -30.48 -1.24
CA ILE A 356 -51.17 -30.79 -0.45
C ILE A 356 -49.96 -30.24 -1.20
N ILE A 357 -49.21 -29.29 -0.59
CA ILE A 357 -48.03 -28.70 -1.19
C ILE A 357 -46.82 -29.07 -0.34
N PRO A 358 -46.04 -30.10 -0.77
CA PRO A 358 -44.87 -30.55 -0.02
C PRO A 358 -43.71 -29.57 -0.15
N VAL A 359 -43.09 -29.22 0.97
CA VAL A 359 -41.88 -28.37 1.06
C VAL A 359 -40.88 -29.05 1.98
N MET A 360 -39.59 -28.97 1.64
CA MET A 360 -38.51 -29.35 2.53
C MET A 360 -38.16 -28.18 3.43
N GLY A 361 -38.49 -28.24 4.73
CA GLY A 361 -38.26 -27.13 5.63
C GLY A 361 -38.26 -27.50 7.10
N ASP A 362 -37.83 -26.58 7.95
CA ASP A 362 -37.91 -26.68 9.39
C ASP A 362 -39.32 -26.19 9.86
N LYS A 363 -40.12 -27.14 10.38
CA LYS A 363 -41.47 -26.88 10.81
C LYS A 363 -41.59 -25.70 11.77
N ASN A 364 -40.73 -25.63 12.80
CA ASN A 364 -40.78 -24.61 13.83
C ASN A 364 -40.40 -23.24 13.26
N ARG A 365 -39.41 -23.20 12.38
CA ARG A 365 -38.94 -21.95 11.75
C ARG A 365 -39.96 -21.42 10.72
N LEU A 366 -40.54 -22.26 9.92
CA LEU A 366 -41.59 -21.83 8.98
C LEU A 366 -42.84 -21.36 9.72
N ARG A 367 -43.28 -22.04 10.79
CA ARG A 367 -44.33 -21.57 11.67
C ARG A 367 -44.00 -20.18 12.26
N GLN A 368 -42.76 -19.97 12.71
CA GLN A 368 -42.28 -18.67 13.21
C GLN A 368 -42.41 -17.57 12.14
N VAL A 369 -42.07 -17.90 10.88
CA VAL A 369 -42.25 -16.98 9.73
C VAL A 369 -43.70 -16.55 9.59
N PHE A 370 -44.63 -17.53 9.53
CA PHE A 370 -46.06 -17.22 9.35
C PHE A 370 -46.62 -16.43 10.51
N VAL A 371 -46.32 -16.85 11.74
CA VAL A 371 -46.80 -16.14 12.95
C VAL A 371 -46.32 -14.69 12.93
N ASN A 372 -45.03 -14.44 12.62
CA ASN A 372 -44.48 -13.09 12.61
C ASN A 372 -45.12 -12.20 11.53
N ILE A 373 -45.39 -12.72 10.33
CA ILE A 373 -45.98 -11.92 9.26
C ILE A 373 -47.47 -11.66 9.53
N ILE A 374 -48.20 -12.68 10.01
CA ILE A 374 -49.63 -12.52 10.37
C ILE A 374 -49.78 -11.56 11.58
N ASP A 375 -48.91 -11.69 12.59
CA ASP A 375 -48.90 -10.75 13.72
C ASP A 375 -48.67 -9.30 13.24
N ASN A 376 -47.74 -9.09 12.35
CA ASN A 376 -47.48 -7.77 11.77
C ASN A 376 -48.71 -7.25 10.98
N ALA A 377 -49.32 -8.05 10.14
CA ALA A 377 -50.50 -7.68 9.39
C ALA A 377 -51.66 -7.24 10.33
N ILE A 378 -51.93 -8.01 11.38
CA ILE A 378 -52.94 -7.68 12.37
C ILE A 378 -52.55 -6.42 13.18
N LYS A 379 -51.31 -6.30 13.58
CA LYS A 379 -50.81 -5.20 14.39
C LYS A 379 -50.83 -3.85 13.66
N TYR A 380 -50.60 -3.84 12.35
CA TYR A 380 -50.57 -2.61 11.55
C TYR A 380 -51.94 -2.30 10.89
N SER A 381 -52.96 -3.14 11.12
CA SER A 381 -54.35 -2.88 10.79
C SER A 381 -55.08 -2.17 11.95
N ASP A 382 -56.14 -1.44 11.65
CA ASP A 382 -57.03 -0.78 12.61
C ASP A 382 -58.36 -1.57 12.80
N GLU A 383 -59.26 -1.12 13.70
CA GLU A 383 -60.57 -1.73 13.91
C GLU A 383 -61.40 -1.62 12.61
N GLY A 384 -61.94 -2.73 12.12
CA GLY A 384 -62.67 -2.84 10.87
C GLY A 384 -61.83 -3.23 9.63
N ASP A 385 -60.49 -3.22 9.75
CA ASP A 385 -59.61 -3.67 8.67
C ASP A 385 -59.64 -5.18 8.47
N SER A 386 -59.11 -5.62 7.33
CA SER A 386 -59.07 -7.03 6.96
C SER A 386 -57.62 -7.52 6.71
N VAL A 387 -57.35 -8.76 7.10
CA VAL A 387 -56.14 -9.52 6.75
C VAL A 387 -56.59 -10.71 5.93
N THR A 388 -56.11 -10.83 4.71
CA THR A 388 -56.37 -11.94 3.79
C THR A 388 -55.14 -12.78 3.62
N ILE A 389 -55.27 -14.09 3.80
CA ILE A 389 -54.17 -15.06 3.72
C ILE A 389 -54.55 -16.09 2.65
N SER A 390 -53.66 -16.34 1.71
CA SER A 390 -53.83 -17.36 0.69
C SER A 390 -52.49 -18.03 0.36
N ALA A 391 -52.56 -19.26 -0.16
CA ALA A 391 -51.38 -19.96 -0.65
C ALA A 391 -51.68 -20.51 -2.04
N LEU A 392 -50.83 -20.19 -2.99
CA LEU A 392 -51.02 -20.54 -4.39
C LEU A 392 -49.78 -21.29 -4.91
N ARG A 393 -50.01 -22.34 -5.69
CA ARG A 393 -48.89 -22.98 -6.40
C ARG A 393 -48.41 -22.03 -7.51
N GLY A 394 -47.25 -21.44 -7.30
CA GLY A 394 -46.62 -20.51 -8.22
C GLY A 394 -46.01 -21.20 -9.46
N LYS A 395 -45.53 -20.38 -10.38
CA LYS A 395 -44.79 -20.85 -11.55
C LYS A 395 -43.40 -21.37 -11.15
N ASN A 396 -42.81 -22.28 -11.93
CA ASN A 396 -41.42 -22.77 -11.78
C ASN A 396 -41.15 -23.60 -10.51
N GLY A 397 -42.12 -24.24 -9.89
CA GLY A 397 -41.87 -25.14 -8.76
C GLY A 397 -41.75 -24.41 -7.40
N PHE A 398 -42.38 -23.27 -7.27
CA PHE A 398 -42.51 -22.54 -6.00
C PHE A 398 -43.95 -22.51 -5.51
N VAL A 399 -44.14 -22.31 -4.22
CA VAL A 399 -45.40 -21.94 -3.59
C VAL A 399 -45.27 -20.49 -3.13
N ASP A 400 -46.27 -19.68 -3.46
CA ASP A 400 -46.41 -18.29 -3.02
C ASP A 400 -47.46 -18.23 -1.92
N ILE A 401 -47.04 -17.87 -0.69
CA ILE A 401 -47.93 -17.63 0.46
C ILE A 401 -48.09 -16.12 0.59
N ILE A 402 -49.29 -15.66 0.39
CA ILE A 402 -49.65 -14.24 0.31
C ILE A 402 -50.43 -13.84 1.55
N ILE A 403 -49.90 -12.85 2.28
CA ILE A 403 -50.54 -12.25 3.44
C ILE A 403 -50.74 -10.77 3.12
N LYS A 404 -52.00 -10.36 2.97
CA LYS A 404 -52.40 -9.01 2.59
C LYS A 404 -53.23 -8.38 3.69
N ASP A 405 -52.85 -7.19 4.15
CA ASP A 405 -53.63 -6.36 5.06
C ASP A 405 -54.14 -5.10 4.36
N THR A 406 -55.19 -4.49 4.92
CA THR A 406 -55.74 -3.19 4.53
C THR A 406 -55.43 -2.10 5.54
N GLY A 407 -54.30 -2.25 6.25
CA GLY A 407 -53.87 -1.34 7.30
C GLY A 407 -53.17 -0.08 6.79
N ILE A 408 -52.35 0.52 7.63
CA ILE A 408 -51.75 1.83 7.36
C ILE A 408 -50.76 1.86 6.20
N GLY A 409 -50.30 0.71 5.70
CA GLY A 409 -49.28 0.61 4.67
C GLY A 409 -47.90 1.12 5.08
N ILE A 410 -46.96 1.14 4.12
CA ILE A 410 -45.57 1.54 4.30
C ILE A 410 -45.24 2.62 3.25
N PRO A 411 -44.70 3.78 3.66
CA PRO A 411 -44.21 4.79 2.72
C PRO A 411 -43.13 4.25 1.77
N ALA A 412 -43.15 4.69 0.51
CA ALA A 412 -42.25 4.17 -0.53
C ALA A 412 -40.73 4.33 -0.20
N ASP A 413 -40.38 5.42 0.49
CA ASP A 413 -38.98 5.70 0.92
C ASP A 413 -38.49 4.76 2.05
N GLN A 414 -39.44 4.04 2.69
CA GLN A 414 -39.17 3.09 3.77
C GLN A 414 -39.25 1.62 3.33
N LEU A 415 -39.84 1.32 2.19
CA LEU A 415 -40.11 -0.05 1.74
C LEU A 415 -38.84 -0.90 1.59
N GLU A 416 -37.75 -0.34 1.10
CA GLU A 416 -36.45 -1.03 1.05
C GLU A 416 -35.81 -1.21 2.43
N LYS A 417 -36.10 -0.27 3.35
CA LYS A 417 -35.48 -0.23 4.68
C LYS A 417 -36.19 -1.17 5.67
N VAL A 418 -37.46 -1.50 5.47
CA VAL A 418 -38.22 -2.35 6.43
C VAL A 418 -37.67 -3.77 6.55
N LYS A 419 -36.89 -4.25 5.55
CA LYS A 419 -36.15 -5.51 5.62
C LYS A 419 -34.81 -5.36 6.34
N THR A 420 -34.34 -4.11 6.54
CA THR A 420 -33.10 -3.90 7.26
C THR A 420 -33.28 -4.12 8.76
N LYS A 421 -32.28 -4.66 9.38
CA LYS A 421 -32.24 -5.00 10.80
C LYS A 421 -32.51 -3.74 11.64
N PHE A 422 -33.42 -3.84 12.63
CA PHE A 422 -33.78 -2.78 13.61
C PHE A 422 -34.53 -1.57 13.04
N PHE A 423 -34.99 -1.64 11.81
CA PHE A 423 -35.78 -0.57 11.24
C PHE A 423 -37.21 -0.62 11.79
N LYS A 424 -37.72 0.53 12.23
CA LYS A 424 -39.10 0.74 12.64
C LYS A 424 -39.68 1.88 11.81
N GLY A 425 -40.58 1.55 10.90
CA GLY A 425 -41.22 2.56 10.04
C GLY A 425 -42.19 3.46 10.82
N ASN A 426 -42.80 2.95 11.89
CA ASN A 426 -43.75 3.71 12.72
C ASN A 426 -43.38 3.54 14.20
N ALA A 427 -42.90 4.62 14.83
CA ALA A 427 -42.45 4.61 16.24
C ALA A 427 -43.63 4.50 17.24
N THR A 428 -44.88 4.70 16.82
CA THR A 428 -46.03 4.68 17.70
C THR A 428 -46.55 3.26 17.96
N ARG A 429 -46.29 2.29 17.05
CA ARG A 429 -46.69 0.89 17.24
C ARG A 429 -45.50 0.08 17.80
N ARG A 430 -45.75 -0.63 18.90
CA ARG A 430 -44.75 -1.39 19.67
C ARG A 430 -44.17 -2.55 18.85
N GLY A 431 -42.84 -2.76 18.89
CA GLY A 431 -42.15 -3.89 18.24
C GLY A 431 -40.65 -3.79 18.28
N SER A 432 -39.93 -4.93 18.23
CA SER A 432 -38.46 -5.02 18.30
C SER A 432 -37.75 -4.48 17.04
N GLY A 433 -38.43 -4.46 15.88
CA GLY A 433 -37.79 -4.22 14.57
C GLY A 433 -36.86 -5.35 14.08
N ILE A 434 -36.92 -6.49 14.76
CA ILE A 434 -36.11 -7.67 14.45
C ILE A 434 -36.89 -8.71 13.66
N GLY A 435 -38.22 -8.80 13.91
CA GLY A 435 -39.06 -9.88 13.38
C GLY A 435 -38.96 -10.06 11.87
N LEU A 436 -39.10 -8.98 11.07
CA LEU A 436 -39.06 -9.10 9.62
C LEU A 436 -37.65 -9.48 9.09
N ALA A 437 -36.58 -9.01 9.74
CA ALA A 437 -35.22 -9.39 9.38
C ALA A 437 -34.93 -10.88 9.69
N VAL A 438 -35.45 -11.40 10.81
CA VAL A 438 -35.37 -12.83 11.15
C VAL A 438 -36.17 -13.66 10.14
N VAL A 439 -37.35 -13.21 9.77
CA VAL A 439 -38.20 -13.87 8.77
C VAL A 439 -37.50 -13.94 7.40
N ASP A 440 -36.94 -12.85 6.92
CA ASP A 440 -36.20 -12.79 5.64
C ASP A 440 -35.08 -13.78 5.61
N GLU A 441 -34.28 -13.87 6.69
CA GLU A 441 -33.18 -14.79 6.79
C GLU A 441 -33.60 -16.26 6.88
N ILE A 442 -34.68 -16.56 7.65
CA ILE A 442 -35.22 -17.92 7.72
C ILE A 442 -35.70 -18.36 6.34
N VAL A 443 -36.41 -17.51 5.60
CA VAL A 443 -36.94 -17.82 4.27
C VAL A 443 -35.77 -18.04 3.29
N LYS A 444 -34.72 -17.21 3.33
CA LYS A 444 -33.52 -17.41 2.54
C LYS A 444 -32.81 -18.74 2.85
N MET A 445 -32.70 -19.10 4.12
CA MET A 445 -32.13 -20.39 4.52
C MET A 445 -32.93 -21.59 3.98
N HIS A 446 -34.20 -21.42 3.68
CA HIS A 446 -35.09 -22.43 3.01
C HIS A 446 -35.00 -22.35 1.48
N GLY A 447 -34.12 -21.51 0.90
CA GLY A 447 -34.03 -21.32 -0.56
C GLY A 447 -35.14 -20.50 -1.16
N GLY A 448 -35.88 -19.75 -0.32
CA GLY A 448 -36.99 -18.89 -0.70
C GLY A 448 -36.63 -17.40 -0.75
N GLU A 449 -37.65 -16.58 -1.01
CA GLU A 449 -37.57 -15.12 -1.01
C GLU A 449 -38.84 -14.48 -0.43
N ILE A 450 -38.70 -13.26 0.10
CA ILE A 450 -39.85 -12.44 0.56
C ILE A 450 -39.98 -11.23 -0.35
N LEU A 451 -41.16 -11.05 -0.89
CA LEU A 451 -41.57 -9.89 -1.67
C LEU A 451 -42.51 -9.04 -0.82
N LEU A 452 -42.29 -7.73 -0.85
CA LEU A 452 -43.10 -6.74 -0.14
C LEU A 452 -43.65 -5.73 -1.14
N ASP A 453 -44.96 -5.56 -1.15
CA ASP A 453 -45.66 -4.52 -1.92
C ASP A 453 -46.58 -3.75 -0.98
N SER A 454 -46.50 -2.42 -0.94
CA SER A 454 -47.26 -1.61 0.01
C SER A 454 -47.50 -0.22 -0.52
N ILE A 455 -48.69 0.27 -0.24
CA ILE A 455 -49.12 1.66 -0.52
C ILE A 455 -49.57 2.27 0.82
N GLU A 456 -49.00 3.41 1.17
CA GLU A 456 -49.35 4.13 2.39
C GLU A 456 -50.83 4.49 2.38
N GLY A 457 -51.56 4.11 3.43
CA GLY A 457 -53.02 4.29 3.58
C GLY A 457 -53.87 3.22 2.91
N GLU A 458 -53.31 2.28 2.15
CA GLU A 458 -54.10 1.21 1.48
C GLU A 458 -53.79 -0.19 2.04
N GLY A 459 -52.60 -0.37 2.62
CA GLY A 459 -52.16 -1.63 3.24
C GLY A 459 -50.89 -2.21 2.68
N THR A 460 -50.55 -3.44 3.13
CA THR A 460 -49.35 -4.15 2.77
C THR A 460 -49.65 -5.56 2.28
N THR A 461 -48.92 -5.99 1.26
CA THR A 461 -48.92 -7.38 0.77
C THR A 461 -47.54 -7.98 0.95
N VAL A 462 -47.43 -9.02 1.75
CA VAL A 462 -46.23 -9.83 1.94
C VAL A 462 -46.40 -11.15 1.21
N THR A 463 -45.52 -11.44 0.26
CA THR A 463 -45.47 -12.72 -0.44
C THR A 463 -44.23 -13.50 -0.02
N ILE A 464 -44.40 -14.65 0.59
CA ILE A 464 -43.36 -15.60 0.96
C ILE A 464 -43.34 -16.68 -0.13
N ARG A 465 -42.22 -16.76 -0.83
CA ARG A 465 -42.01 -17.74 -1.90
C ARG A 465 -41.06 -18.84 -1.42
N LEU A 466 -41.51 -20.09 -1.45
CA LEU A 466 -40.72 -21.26 -1.03
C LEU A 466 -40.64 -22.31 -2.14
N PRO A 467 -39.52 -23.04 -2.29
CA PRO A 467 -39.40 -24.11 -3.28
C PRO A 467 -40.29 -25.31 -2.87
N ILE A 468 -41.04 -25.85 -3.83
CA ILE A 468 -41.83 -27.08 -3.66
C ILE A 468 -40.89 -28.29 -3.79
N ASP A 469 -41.01 -29.23 -2.84
CA ASP A 469 -40.32 -30.52 -2.95
C ASP A 469 -41.01 -31.37 -4.06
N LYS A 470 -40.18 -31.94 -4.94
CA LYS A 470 -40.66 -32.70 -6.12
C LYS A 470 -41.12 -34.10 -5.76
#